data_582b41ba9f3b2202f2a39b0ea57542d4
#
_entry.id   582b41ba9f3b2202f2a39b0ea57542d4
#
_cell.length_a   1.000
_cell.length_b   1.000
_cell.length_c   1.000
_cell.angle_alpha   90.00
_cell.angle_beta   90.00
_cell.angle_gamma   90.00
#
_symmetry.space_group_name_H-M   'P 1'
#
loop_
_entity.id
_entity.type
_entity.pdbx_description
1 polymer ?
#
loop_
_entity_poly.entity_id
_entity_poly.type
_entity_poly.pdbx_seq_one_letter_code
_entity_poly.pdbx_strand_id
1 'polypeptide(L)'
;MLKVRVGDRNYLLRVEGAPSPLRNPHQYESMRIAAEAGIAPGIHHLDEAARVVVMDFIEPRPMRDYPGGHGGLARALGELLKRLQATPTFPFYVDYPDIVARLFAHIRRTGLFADGLLDNHVEHLDRIRQNYSSGLARLVSSHNDAHSGNLLFDGQRLWLIDWESACRNDSMVDLAILIDSFGFSPDLEAIFATSWLGRAPDDAFYGRLTTVRALTRLYFAGVFLSISAAAQTRTTPDTDLSVPTVEAFDNRARDGVLSGPEKFHTLGKMFLASFLSGSAVPRFGAATS
;
A
#
# COMPACT_ATOMS: atom_id res chain seq x y z
N MET A 1 -12.62 -5.14 -14.04
CA MET A 1 -12.42 -6.56 -13.65
C MET A 1 -13.75 -7.30 -13.79
N LEU A 2 -13.73 -8.53 -14.32
CA LEU A 2 -14.93 -9.34 -14.54
C LEU A 2 -14.69 -10.77 -14.03
N LYS A 3 -15.65 -11.32 -13.27
CA LYS A 3 -15.68 -12.76 -12.95
C LYS A 3 -16.23 -13.50 -14.16
N VAL A 4 -15.48 -14.45 -14.68
CA VAL A 4 -15.85 -15.25 -15.86
C VAL A 4 -15.93 -16.71 -15.44
N ARG A 5 -17.00 -17.41 -15.83
CA ARG A 5 -17.15 -18.86 -15.58
C ARG A 5 -16.91 -19.63 -16.87
N VAL A 6 -16.03 -20.64 -16.79
CA VAL A 6 -15.78 -21.59 -17.89
C VAL A 6 -15.90 -23.00 -17.33
N GLY A 7 -16.94 -23.72 -17.75
CA GLY A 7 -17.31 -25.00 -17.15
C GLY A 7 -17.65 -24.79 -15.66
N ASP A 8 -16.97 -25.54 -14.80
CA ASP A 8 -17.16 -25.48 -13.33
C ASP A 8 -16.16 -24.57 -12.62
N ARG A 9 -15.29 -23.86 -13.36
CA ARG A 9 -14.27 -22.98 -12.79
C ARG A 9 -14.59 -21.52 -13.01
N ASN A 10 -14.26 -20.69 -11.98
CA ASN A 10 -14.33 -19.25 -12.05
C ASN A 10 -12.94 -18.67 -12.28
N TYR A 11 -12.87 -17.65 -13.13
CA TYR A 11 -11.68 -16.90 -13.45
C TYR A 11 -11.93 -15.42 -13.24
N LEU A 12 -10.86 -14.66 -12.98
CA LEU A 12 -10.87 -13.21 -13.00
C LEU A 12 -10.26 -12.73 -14.31
N LEU A 13 -11.04 -12.01 -15.10
CA LEU A 13 -10.55 -11.27 -16.26
C LEU A 13 -10.30 -9.81 -15.85
N ARG A 14 -9.06 -9.38 -15.95
CA ARG A 14 -8.64 -7.99 -15.76
C ARG A 14 -8.26 -7.41 -17.11
N VAL A 15 -8.90 -6.30 -17.46
CA VAL A 15 -8.52 -5.44 -18.59
C VAL A 15 -8.13 -4.10 -17.99
N GLU A 16 -6.92 -3.67 -18.24
CA GLU A 16 -6.39 -2.45 -17.66
C GLU A 16 -6.56 -1.26 -18.60
N GLY A 17 -6.84 -0.09 -18.01
CA GLY A 17 -6.97 1.18 -18.76
C GLY A 17 -5.65 1.67 -19.36
N ALA A 18 -5.66 2.89 -19.91
CA ALA A 18 -4.47 3.52 -20.44
C ALA A 18 -3.38 3.62 -19.36
N PRO A 19 -2.09 3.38 -19.69
CA PRO A 19 -1.01 3.44 -18.71
C PRO A 19 -0.86 4.85 -18.16
N SER A 20 -0.73 4.95 -16.84
CA SER A 20 -0.31 6.17 -16.17
C SER A 20 1.21 6.36 -16.35
N PRO A 21 1.72 7.61 -16.49
CA PRO A 21 3.16 7.87 -16.50
C PRO A 21 3.88 7.44 -15.20
N LEU A 22 3.12 7.25 -14.12
CA LEU A 22 3.64 6.80 -12.82
C LEU A 22 3.60 5.28 -12.66
N ARG A 23 3.08 4.56 -13.66
CA ARG A 23 2.92 3.12 -13.60
C ARG A 23 4.27 2.41 -13.70
N ASN A 24 4.45 1.40 -12.88
CA ASN A 24 5.59 0.51 -12.97
C ASN A 24 5.56 -0.32 -14.27
N PRO A 25 6.57 -0.20 -15.15
CA PRO A 25 6.62 -0.96 -16.39
C PRO A 25 6.82 -2.47 -16.18
N HIS A 26 7.27 -2.89 -15.01
CA HIS A 26 7.62 -4.28 -14.68
C HIS A 26 6.54 -5.05 -13.92
N GLN A 27 5.35 -4.47 -13.76
CA GLN A 27 4.26 -5.07 -12.98
C GLN A 27 3.91 -6.50 -13.37
N TYR A 28 3.90 -6.80 -14.67
CA TYR A 28 3.52 -8.14 -15.17
C TYR A 28 4.58 -9.20 -14.86
N GLU A 29 5.86 -8.83 -14.95
CA GLU A 29 6.97 -9.71 -14.57
C GLU A 29 6.91 -10.01 -13.07
N SER A 30 6.75 -8.97 -12.23
CA SER A 30 6.60 -9.13 -10.78
C SER A 30 5.39 -10.00 -10.42
N MET A 31 4.25 -9.78 -11.08
CA MET A 31 3.03 -10.58 -10.86
C MET A 31 3.25 -12.04 -11.25
N ARG A 32 3.94 -12.33 -12.36
CA ARG A 32 4.25 -13.70 -12.81
C ARG A 32 5.11 -14.44 -11.79
N ILE A 33 6.19 -13.81 -11.32
CA ILE A 33 7.07 -14.37 -10.27
C ILE A 33 6.26 -14.67 -9.00
N ALA A 34 5.38 -13.75 -8.59
CA ALA A 34 4.55 -13.94 -7.40
C ALA A 34 3.52 -15.06 -7.57
N ALA A 35 2.94 -15.20 -8.76
CA ALA A 35 1.99 -16.29 -9.08
C ALA A 35 2.68 -17.66 -9.08
N GLU A 36 3.86 -17.78 -9.67
CA GLU A 36 4.69 -18.99 -9.64
C GLU A 36 5.08 -19.40 -8.21
N ALA A 37 5.31 -18.42 -7.33
CA ALA A 37 5.56 -18.66 -5.91
C ALA A 37 4.28 -18.96 -5.10
N GLY A 38 3.11 -18.93 -5.72
CA GLY A 38 1.82 -19.14 -5.07
C GLY A 38 1.46 -18.06 -4.05
N ILE A 39 1.88 -16.83 -4.29
CA ILE A 39 1.58 -15.64 -3.47
C ILE A 39 0.46 -14.84 -4.14
N ALA A 40 0.51 -14.70 -5.46
CA ALA A 40 -0.58 -14.19 -6.30
C ALA A 40 -1.45 -15.33 -6.83
N PRO A 41 -2.71 -15.05 -7.22
CA PRO A 41 -3.54 -16.00 -7.96
C PRO A 41 -2.84 -16.50 -9.23
N GLY A 42 -3.03 -17.78 -9.56
CA GLY A 42 -2.43 -18.40 -10.74
C GLY A 42 -2.85 -17.70 -12.04
N ILE A 43 -1.89 -17.44 -12.93
CA ILE A 43 -2.12 -16.77 -14.22
C ILE A 43 -2.36 -17.82 -15.30
N HIS A 44 -3.49 -17.74 -16.00
CA HIS A 44 -3.86 -18.62 -17.11
C HIS A 44 -3.56 -17.99 -18.47
N HIS A 45 -3.67 -16.66 -18.56
CA HIS A 45 -3.34 -15.91 -19.77
C HIS A 45 -2.85 -14.50 -19.39
N LEU A 46 -1.86 -14.03 -20.11
CA LEU A 46 -1.32 -12.69 -19.96
C LEU A 46 -0.91 -12.15 -21.32
N ASP A 47 -1.58 -11.09 -21.75
CA ASP A 47 -1.22 -10.29 -22.93
C ASP A 47 -0.84 -8.88 -22.46
N GLU A 48 0.46 -8.61 -22.41
CA GLU A 48 1.01 -7.33 -21.93
C GLU A 48 0.67 -6.18 -22.92
N ALA A 49 0.61 -6.46 -24.22
CA ALA A 49 0.30 -5.44 -25.22
C ALA A 49 -1.19 -5.04 -25.16
N ALA A 50 -2.06 -6.01 -25.04
CA ALA A 50 -3.50 -5.79 -24.84
C ALA A 50 -3.85 -5.41 -23.40
N ARG A 51 -2.93 -5.57 -22.47
CA ARG A 51 -3.13 -5.35 -21.02
C ARG A 51 -4.28 -6.19 -20.45
N VAL A 52 -4.31 -7.43 -20.84
CA VAL A 52 -5.32 -8.41 -20.45
C VAL A 52 -4.67 -9.50 -19.63
N VAL A 53 -5.26 -9.78 -18.47
CA VAL A 53 -4.84 -10.88 -17.60
C VAL A 53 -6.05 -11.75 -17.26
N VAL A 54 -5.91 -13.06 -17.40
CA VAL A 54 -6.85 -14.06 -16.89
C VAL A 54 -6.16 -14.85 -15.79
N MET A 55 -6.73 -14.83 -14.60
CA MET A 55 -6.16 -15.48 -13.42
C MET A 55 -7.22 -16.26 -12.65
N ASP A 56 -6.77 -17.05 -11.67
CA ASP A 56 -7.70 -17.71 -10.75
C ASP A 56 -8.59 -16.70 -10.06
N PHE A 57 -9.88 -17.02 -9.96
CA PHE A 57 -10.79 -16.25 -9.11
C PHE A 57 -10.73 -16.80 -7.69
N ILE A 58 -10.25 -15.97 -6.76
CA ILE A 58 -10.22 -16.31 -5.34
C ILE A 58 -11.55 -15.91 -4.71
N GLU A 59 -12.28 -16.86 -4.16
CA GLU A 59 -13.51 -16.57 -3.41
C GLU A 59 -13.14 -16.05 -2.02
N PRO A 60 -13.39 -14.77 -1.70
CA PRO A 60 -12.89 -14.20 -0.47
C PRO A 60 -13.72 -14.64 0.74
N ARG A 61 -13.04 -14.87 1.86
CA ARG A 61 -13.62 -15.00 3.19
C ARG A 61 -13.23 -13.78 4.04
N PRO A 62 -14.06 -13.38 5.01
CA PRO A 62 -13.72 -12.26 5.87
C PRO A 62 -12.42 -12.49 6.64
N MET A 63 -11.54 -11.49 6.70
CA MET A 63 -10.26 -11.59 7.46
C MET A 63 -10.48 -11.85 8.96
N ARG A 64 -11.62 -11.44 9.52
CA ARG A 64 -11.99 -11.73 10.92
C ARG A 64 -12.14 -13.23 11.21
N ASP A 65 -12.37 -14.04 10.17
CA ASP A 65 -12.53 -15.49 10.30
C ASP A 65 -11.18 -16.23 10.20
N TYR A 66 -10.06 -15.48 10.14
CA TYR A 66 -8.73 -16.08 10.04
C TYR A 66 -8.41 -16.93 11.28
N PRO A 67 -7.91 -18.17 11.10
CA PRO A 67 -7.59 -19.07 12.21
C PRO A 67 -6.59 -18.45 13.22
N GLY A 68 -6.91 -18.54 14.51
CA GLY A 68 -6.09 -17.91 15.56
C GLY A 68 -6.31 -16.40 15.72
N GLY A 69 -7.36 -15.84 15.09
CA GLY A 69 -7.77 -14.43 15.21
C GLY A 69 -6.67 -13.46 14.77
N HIS A 70 -6.63 -12.26 15.36
CA HIS A 70 -5.67 -11.22 14.99
C HIS A 70 -4.21 -11.65 15.17
N GLY A 71 -3.88 -12.42 16.19
CA GLY A 71 -2.52 -12.93 16.43
C GLY A 71 -2.11 -13.97 15.38
N GLY A 72 -3.04 -14.86 14.99
CA GLY A 72 -2.83 -15.80 13.89
C GLY A 72 -2.62 -15.10 12.56
N LEU A 73 -3.44 -14.09 12.27
CA LEU A 73 -3.33 -13.27 11.06
C LEU A 73 -2.00 -12.50 11.02
N ALA A 74 -1.60 -11.85 12.12
CA ALA A 74 -0.34 -11.12 12.19
C ALA A 74 0.86 -12.04 11.90
N ARG A 75 0.86 -13.25 12.46
CA ARG A 75 1.90 -14.25 12.18
C ARG A 75 1.90 -14.67 10.71
N ALA A 76 0.74 -14.95 10.15
CA ALA A 76 0.61 -15.38 8.75
C ALA A 76 1.04 -14.30 7.76
N LEU A 77 0.78 -13.04 8.05
CA LEU A 77 1.26 -11.90 7.26
C LEU A 77 2.78 -11.81 7.28
N GLY A 78 3.43 -12.05 8.44
CA GLY A 78 4.88 -12.12 8.55
C GLY A 78 5.48 -13.23 7.66
N GLU A 79 4.90 -14.43 7.69
CA GLU A 79 5.33 -15.53 6.83
C GLU A 79 5.04 -15.27 5.35
N LEU A 80 3.94 -14.59 5.02
CA LEU A 80 3.62 -14.20 3.64
C LEU A 80 4.68 -13.24 3.08
N LEU A 81 5.06 -12.20 3.82
CA LEU A 81 6.13 -11.28 3.40
C LEU A 81 7.48 -11.98 3.29
N LYS A 82 7.79 -12.87 4.20
CA LYS A 82 9.02 -13.69 4.15
C LYS A 82 9.10 -14.52 2.87
N ARG A 83 7.98 -15.15 2.49
CA ARG A 83 7.88 -15.91 1.23
C ARG A 83 8.02 -14.99 0.01
N LEU A 84 7.36 -13.83 0.00
CA LEU A 84 7.48 -12.84 -1.07
C LEU A 84 8.93 -12.40 -1.26
N GLN A 85 9.61 -12.08 -0.17
CA GLN A 85 10.99 -11.60 -0.20
C GLN A 85 12.02 -12.68 -0.51
N ALA A 86 11.63 -13.95 -0.48
CA ALA A 86 12.44 -15.09 -0.88
C ALA A 86 12.25 -15.51 -2.36
N THR A 87 11.33 -14.87 -3.09
CA THR A 87 11.14 -15.13 -4.53
C THR A 87 12.36 -14.64 -5.33
N PRO A 88 12.52 -15.07 -6.60
CA PRO A 88 13.43 -14.40 -7.52
C PRO A 88 13.19 -12.89 -7.49
N THR A 89 14.27 -12.10 -7.39
CA THR A 89 14.18 -10.67 -7.15
C THR A 89 13.45 -9.95 -8.29
N PHE A 90 12.42 -9.18 -7.96
CA PHE A 90 11.69 -8.37 -8.91
C PHE A 90 12.59 -7.33 -9.60
N PRO A 91 12.25 -6.89 -10.82
CA PRO A 91 12.96 -5.80 -11.47
C PRO A 91 12.99 -4.54 -10.60
N PHE A 92 14.10 -3.80 -10.69
CA PHE A 92 14.21 -2.49 -10.06
C PHE A 92 13.51 -1.44 -10.92
N TYR A 93 12.78 -0.53 -10.30
CA TYR A 93 12.14 0.58 -10.99
C TYR A 93 12.66 1.93 -10.51
N VAL A 94 12.59 2.17 -9.19
CA VAL A 94 12.99 3.45 -8.60
C VAL A 94 13.16 3.27 -7.08
N ASP A 95 14.03 4.08 -6.47
CA ASP A 95 14.14 4.13 -5.01
C ASP A 95 12.86 4.69 -4.38
N TYR A 96 12.44 4.09 -3.26
CA TYR A 96 11.16 4.43 -2.63
C TYR A 96 11.03 5.91 -2.24
N PRO A 97 12.03 6.57 -1.64
CA PRO A 97 11.96 8.01 -1.37
C PRO A 97 11.79 8.87 -2.63
N ASP A 98 12.32 8.41 -3.79
CA ASP A 98 12.19 9.13 -5.05
C ASP A 98 10.80 9.01 -5.67
N ILE A 99 10.12 7.85 -5.50
CA ILE A 99 8.68 7.75 -5.86
C ILE A 99 7.87 8.77 -5.04
N VAL A 100 8.10 8.84 -3.74
CA VAL A 100 7.42 9.80 -2.86
C VAL A 100 7.67 11.24 -3.33
N ALA A 101 8.92 11.58 -3.63
CA ALA A 101 9.26 12.93 -4.13
C ALA A 101 8.56 13.25 -5.46
N ARG A 102 8.46 12.30 -6.38
CA ARG A 102 7.72 12.47 -7.66
C ARG A 102 6.23 12.72 -7.41
N LEU A 103 5.62 11.98 -6.47
CA LEU A 103 4.21 12.20 -6.08
C LEU A 103 4.00 13.60 -5.51
N PHE A 104 4.86 14.06 -4.61
CA PHE A 104 4.75 15.41 -4.04
C PHE A 104 4.98 16.51 -5.09
N ALA A 105 5.94 16.33 -5.98
CA ALA A 105 6.12 17.23 -7.12
C ALA A 105 4.88 17.26 -8.03
N HIS A 106 4.18 16.13 -8.19
CA HIS A 106 2.91 16.09 -8.91
C HIS A 106 1.82 16.85 -8.16
N ILE A 107 1.61 16.58 -6.87
CA ILE A 107 0.58 17.27 -6.05
C ILE A 107 0.77 18.78 -6.09
N ARG A 108 1.99 19.29 -5.94
CA ARG A 108 2.27 20.74 -6.01
C ARG A 108 1.83 21.35 -7.36
N ARG A 109 2.00 20.62 -8.47
CA ARG A 109 1.57 21.08 -9.80
C ARG A 109 0.06 21.08 -10.01
N THR A 110 -0.71 20.32 -9.22
CA THR A 110 -2.18 20.27 -9.35
C THR A 110 -2.88 21.52 -8.83
N GLY A 111 -2.20 22.36 -8.03
CA GLY A 111 -2.82 23.50 -7.35
C GLY A 111 -3.82 23.09 -6.26
N LEU A 112 -3.79 21.83 -5.79
CA LEU A 112 -4.71 21.34 -4.76
C LEU A 112 -4.54 22.08 -3.43
N PHE A 113 -3.33 22.55 -3.14
CA PHE A 113 -2.98 23.32 -1.95
C PHE A 113 -2.39 24.67 -2.33
N ALA A 114 -2.55 25.66 -1.44
CA ALA A 114 -1.88 26.94 -1.55
C ALA A 114 -0.35 26.77 -1.57
N ASP A 115 0.35 27.66 -2.24
CA ASP A 115 1.81 27.66 -2.31
C ASP A 115 2.42 27.72 -0.91
N GLY A 116 3.47 26.96 -0.69
CA GLY A 116 4.18 26.89 0.60
C GLY A 116 3.56 25.98 1.65
N LEU A 117 2.28 25.59 1.52
CA LEU A 117 1.59 24.82 2.56
C LEU A 117 2.21 23.43 2.82
N LEU A 118 2.82 22.84 1.80
CA LEU A 118 3.48 21.52 1.89
C LEU A 118 5.01 21.61 2.08
N ASP A 119 5.60 22.80 2.20
CA ASP A 119 7.07 22.97 2.21
C ASP A 119 7.72 22.21 3.36
N ASN A 120 7.13 22.28 4.57
CA ASN A 120 7.63 21.52 5.71
C ASN A 120 7.68 20.01 5.48
N HIS A 121 6.68 19.45 4.77
CA HIS A 121 6.66 18.02 4.43
C HIS A 121 7.75 17.67 3.41
N VAL A 122 7.96 18.54 2.42
CA VAL A 122 8.99 18.35 1.40
C VAL A 122 10.38 18.45 2.01
N GLU A 123 10.64 19.42 2.89
CA GLU A 123 11.91 19.55 3.60
C GLU A 123 12.24 18.33 4.47
N HIS A 124 11.23 17.76 5.15
CA HIS A 124 11.41 16.52 5.92
C HIS A 124 11.67 15.31 5.00
N LEU A 125 10.96 15.23 3.89
CA LEU A 125 11.19 14.20 2.88
C LEU A 125 12.61 14.29 2.32
N ASP A 126 13.09 15.48 1.99
CA ASP A 126 14.45 15.68 1.47
C ASP A 126 15.53 15.31 2.49
N ARG A 127 15.32 15.60 3.77
CA ARG A 127 16.20 15.11 4.85
C ARG A 127 16.23 13.59 4.95
N ILE A 128 15.07 12.93 4.82
CA ILE A 128 15.00 11.47 4.79
C ILE A 128 15.75 10.95 3.56
N ARG A 129 15.53 11.51 2.37
CA ARG A 129 16.17 11.09 1.11
C ARG A 129 17.70 11.18 1.19
N GLN A 130 18.24 12.26 1.76
CA GLN A 130 19.68 12.44 1.93
C GLN A 130 20.32 11.41 2.85
N ASN A 131 19.57 10.92 3.84
CA ASN A 131 20.03 9.96 4.84
C ASN A 131 19.55 8.52 4.57
N TYR A 132 18.66 8.34 3.59
CA TYR A 132 18.13 7.03 3.24
C TYR A 132 19.19 6.27 2.44
N SER A 133 19.95 5.47 3.14
CA SER A 133 20.96 4.63 2.50
C SER A 133 20.30 3.39 1.90
N SER A 134 20.10 3.39 0.59
CA SER A 134 19.73 2.19 -0.16
C SER A 134 20.77 1.06 0.00
N GLY A 135 22.02 1.41 0.32
CA GLY A 135 23.08 0.42 0.61
C GLY A 135 22.92 -0.31 1.96
N LEU A 136 22.15 0.26 2.91
CA LEU A 136 21.76 -0.41 4.16
C LEU A 136 20.43 -1.13 4.03
N ALA A 137 19.64 -0.82 3.01
CA ALA A 137 18.38 -1.47 2.72
C ALA A 137 18.65 -2.81 2.03
N ARG A 138 18.15 -3.90 2.59
CA ARG A 138 18.06 -5.13 1.84
C ARG A 138 16.96 -4.97 0.79
N LEU A 139 17.34 -4.79 -0.47
CA LEU A 139 16.41 -4.72 -1.59
C LEU A 139 15.91 -6.13 -1.94
N VAL A 140 14.61 -6.31 -1.89
CA VAL A 140 13.91 -7.58 -2.08
C VAL A 140 12.71 -7.40 -3.00
N SER A 141 12.10 -8.48 -3.43
CA SER A 141 10.79 -8.45 -4.07
C SER A 141 9.78 -7.86 -3.09
N SER A 142 9.09 -6.79 -3.49
CA SER A 142 8.15 -6.04 -2.68
C SER A 142 6.89 -5.71 -3.49
N HIS A 143 5.75 -5.81 -2.85
CA HIS A 143 4.46 -5.45 -3.45
C HIS A 143 4.30 -3.93 -3.56
N ASN A 144 4.86 -3.18 -2.62
CA ASN A 144 4.83 -1.71 -2.48
C ASN A 144 3.43 -1.10 -2.28
N ASP A 145 2.40 -1.93 -2.24
CA ASP A 145 1.01 -1.54 -2.00
C ASP A 145 0.25 -2.64 -1.22
N ALA A 146 0.94 -3.32 -0.29
CA ALA A 146 0.43 -4.45 0.47
C ALA A 146 -0.52 -4.02 1.60
N HIS A 147 -1.55 -3.23 1.30
CA HIS A 147 -2.58 -2.86 2.27
C HIS A 147 -3.68 -3.93 2.38
N SER A 148 -4.53 -3.83 3.39
CA SER A 148 -5.57 -4.83 3.68
C SER A 148 -6.57 -5.07 2.55
N GLY A 149 -6.80 -4.08 1.66
CA GLY A 149 -7.65 -4.22 0.47
C GLY A 149 -7.02 -5.04 -0.66
N ASN A 150 -5.69 -5.20 -0.65
CA ASN A 150 -4.96 -6.02 -1.61
C ASN A 150 -4.62 -7.41 -1.07
N LEU A 151 -5.27 -7.80 0.04
CA LEU A 151 -5.16 -9.12 0.64
C LEU A 151 -6.50 -9.85 0.55
N LEU A 152 -6.47 -11.10 0.12
CA LEU A 152 -7.61 -12.01 0.16
C LEU A 152 -7.29 -13.20 1.06
N PHE A 153 -8.30 -13.65 1.81
CA PHE A 153 -8.29 -14.91 2.53
C PHE A 153 -9.32 -15.84 1.90
N ASP A 154 -8.94 -17.04 1.50
CA ASP A 154 -9.83 -18.01 0.83
C ASP A 154 -10.41 -19.08 1.79
N GLY A 155 -10.13 -18.95 3.08
CA GLY A 155 -10.46 -19.93 4.11
C GLY A 155 -9.31 -20.87 4.46
N GLN A 156 -8.23 -20.88 3.68
CA GLN A 156 -7.04 -21.69 3.91
C GLN A 156 -5.78 -20.85 4.02
N ARG A 157 -5.61 -19.85 3.12
CA ARG A 157 -4.40 -19.02 3.06
C ARG A 157 -4.67 -17.60 2.60
N LEU A 158 -3.65 -16.77 2.74
CA LEU A 158 -3.64 -15.40 2.26
C LEU A 158 -3.08 -15.34 0.84
N TRP A 159 -3.65 -14.41 0.05
CA TRP A 159 -3.24 -14.06 -1.29
C TRP A 159 -3.01 -12.57 -1.40
N LEU A 160 -1.97 -12.16 -2.12
CA LEU A 160 -1.77 -10.78 -2.54
C LEU A 160 -2.30 -10.59 -3.96
N ILE A 161 -2.98 -9.47 -4.17
CA ILE A 161 -3.54 -9.05 -5.46
C ILE A 161 -3.14 -7.61 -5.76
N ASP A 162 -3.35 -7.18 -7.01
CA ASP A 162 -3.06 -5.82 -7.47
C ASP A 162 -1.57 -5.44 -7.48
N TRP A 163 -0.84 -6.06 -8.39
CA TRP A 163 0.63 -6.00 -8.49
C TRP A 163 1.17 -4.80 -9.27
N GLU A 164 0.38 -3.75 -9.50
CA GLU A 164 0.78 -2.62 -10.36
C GLU A 164 1.94 -1.79 -9.81
N SER A 165 2.16 -1.81 -8.49
CA SER A 165 3.27 -1.12 -7.81
C SER A 165 4.48 -2.03 -7.53
N ALA A 166 4.38 -3.32 -7.84
CA ALA A 166 5.32 -4.34 -7.41
C ALA A 166 6.66 -4.26 -8.14
N CYS A 167 7.72 -3.98 -7.40
CA CYS A 167 9.10 -3.95 -7.89
C CYS A 167 10.07 -4.25 -6.75
N ARG A 168 11.35 -4.36 -7.07
CA ARG A 168 12.39 -4.51 -6.05
C ARG A 168 12.49 -3.25 -5.20
N ASN A 169 12.38 -3.41 -3.87
CA ASN A 169 12.40 -2.30 -2.93
C ASN A 169 12.93 -2.71 -1.55
N ASP A 170 12.94 -1.76 -0.60
CA ASP A 170 13.30 -1.97 0.80
C ASP A 170 12.39 -3.01 1.45
N SER A 171 13.00 -3.98 2.10
CA SER A 171 12.31 -5.10 2.75
C SER A 171 11.27 -4.70 3.80
N MET A 172 11.35 -3.48 4.34
CA MET A 172 10.43 -2.98 5.38
C MET A 172 9.22 -2.22 4.81
N VAL A 173 9.16 -1.92 3.50
CA VAL A 173 8.06 -1.14 2.92
C VAL A 173 6.72 -1.86 3.09
N ASP A 174 6.61 -3.10 2.65
CA ASP A 174 5.36 -3.87 2.78
C ASP A 174 4.98 -4.12 4.24
N LEU A 175 5.97 -4.32 5.10
CA LEU A 175 5.75 -4.48 6.54
C LEU A 175 5.14 -3.21 7.15
N ALA A 176 5.68 -2.04 6.84
CA ALA A 176 5.19 -0.75 7.32
C ALA A 176 3.76 -0.47 6.82
N ILE A 177 3.47 -0.77 5.56
CA ILE A 177 2.14 -0.61 4.96
C ILE A 177 1.12 -1.50 5.67
N LEU A 178 1.44 -2.78 5.89
CA LEU A 178 0.54 -3.71 6.58
C LEU A 178 0.25 -3.29 8.02
N ILE A 179 1.27 -2.87 8.77
CA ILE A 179 1.10 -2.39 10.15
C ILE A 179 0.10 -1.23 10.20
N ASP A 180 0.29 -0.21 9.36
CA ASP A 180 -0.58 0.96 9.34
C ASP A 180 -1.97 0.62 8.79
N SER A 181 -2.08 -0.20 7.75
CA SER A 181 -3.34 -0.57 7.12
C SER A 181 -4.26 -1.39 8.04
N PHE A 182 -3.71 -2.32 8.81
CA PHE A 182 -4.48 -3.09 9.79
C PHE A 182 -4.66 -2.36 11.13
N GLY A 183 -3.89 -1.30 11.39
CA GLY A 183 -3.88 -0.60 12.67
C GLY A 183 -3.47 -1.54 13.80
N PHE A 184 -2.37 -2.24 13.64
CA PHE A 184 -1.89 -3.20 14.63
C PHE A 184 -1.57 -2.51 15.96
N SER A 185 -1.98 -3.14 17.07
CA SER A 185 -1.50 -2.79 18.40
C SER A 185 0.00 -3.14 18.52
N PRO A 186 0.74 -2.55 19.46
CA PRO A 186 2.15 -2.90 19.70
C PRO A 186 2.40 -4.41 19.83
N ASP A 187 1.51 -5.15 20.48
CA ASP A 187 1.62 -6.60 20.63
C ASP A 187 1.48 -7.33 19.29
N LEU A 188 0.52 -6.93 18.45
CA LEU A 188 0.32 -7.51 17.13
C LEU A 188 1.46 -7.14 16.18
N GLU A 189 1.99 -5.92 16.28
CA GLU A 189 3.18 -5.48 15.55
C GLU A 189 4.40 -6.33 15.92
N ALA A 190 4.60 -6.60 17.22
CA ALA A 190 5.69 -7.46 17.68
C ALA A 190 5.54 -8.92 17.19
N ILE A 191 4.32 -9.48 17.19
CA ILE A 191 4.04 -10.82 16.64
C ILE A 191 4.35 -10.85 15.14
N PHE A 192 3.89 -9.86 14.38
CA PHE A 192 4.12 -9.75 12.95
C PHE A 192 5.62 -9.63 12.64
N ALA A 193 6.31 -8.67 13.29
CA ALA A 193 7.73 -8.45 13.10
C ALA A 193 8.58 -9.68 13.48
N THR A 194 8.24 -10.35 14.59
CA THR A 194 8.92 -11.58 15.01
C THR A 194 8.77 -12.70 13.98
N SER A 195 7.57 -12.89 13.45
CA SER A 195 7.30 -13.89 12.40
C SER A 195 8.09 -13.59 11.12
N TRP A 196 8.13 -12.31 10.71
CA TRP A 196 8.88 -11.89 9.54
C TRP A 196 10.40 -12.01 9.72
N LEU A 197 10.95 -11.54 10.86
CA LEU A 197 12.39 -11.58 11.15
C LEU A 197 12.91 -13.00 11.47
N GLY A 198 12.05 -13.85 12.02
CA GLY A 198 12.44 -15.12 12.63
C GLY A 198 13.13 -14.97 14.01
N ARG A 199 13.14 -13.76 14.57
CA ARG A 199 13.66 -13.40 15.90
C ARG A 199 12.89 -12.21 16.46
N ALA A 200 13.02 -11.94 17.75
CA ALA A 200 12.45 -10.73 18.33
C ALA A 200 13.07 -9.47 17.69
N PRO A 201 12.24 -8.43 17.38
CA PRO A 201 12.74 -7.14 16.93
C PRO A 201 13.51 -6.43 18.03
N ASP A 202 14.51 -5.65 17.64
CA ASP A 202 15.35 -4.82 18.51
C ASP A 202 15.13 -3.32 18.26
N ASP A 203 15.78 -2.46 19.06
CA ASP A 203 15.64 -1.01 18.93
C ASP A 203 16.08 -0.48 17.55
N ALA A 204 17.10 -1.09 16.96
CA ALA A 204 17.57 -0.72 15.62
C ALA A 204 16.50 -1.02 14.55
N PHE A 205 15.78 -2.15 14.70
CA PHE A 205 14.63 -2.47 13.86
C PHE A 205 13.54 -1.42 13.99
N TYR A 206 13.13 -1.06 15.20
CA TYR A 206 12.06 -0.08 15.42
C TYR A 206 12.45 1.33 14.95
N GLY A 207 13.71 1.74 15.14
CA GLY A 207 14.22 3.00 14.61
C GLY A 207 14.13 3.08 13.10
N ARG A 208 14.51 2.00 12.40
CA ARG A 208 14.38 1.92 10.95
C ARG A 208 12.91 1.85 10.49
N LEU A 209 12.08 1.06 11.16
CA LEU A 209 10.65 0.94 10.87
C LEU A 209 9.97 2.32 10.97
N THR A 210 10.31 3.13 11.95
CA THR A 210 9.80 4.50 12.09
C THR A 210 10.07 5.34 10.84
N THR A 211 11.28 5.28 10.30
CA THR A 211 11.64 6.01 9.07
C THR A 211 10.88 5.49 7.86
N VAL A 212 10.77 4.17 7.71
CA VAL A 212 10.04 3.57 6.57
C VAL A 212 8.54 3.85 6.67
N ARG A 213 7.95 3.78 7.87
CA ARG A 213 6.54 4.19 8.09
C ARG A 213 6.30 5.65 7.74
N ALA A 214 7.21 6.55 8.06
CA ALA A 214 7.09 7.94 7.64
C ALA A 214 7.04 8.05 6.10
N LEU A 215 7.91 7.35 5.39
CA LEU A 215 7.90 7.34 3.92
C LEU A 215 6.62 6.72 3.34
N THR A 216 6.15 5.60 3.87
CA THR A 216 4.90 4.97 3.38
C THR A 216 3.70 5.85 3.64
N ARG A 217 3.65 6.58 4.74
CA ARG A 217 2.61 7.56 5.03
C ARG A 217 2.61 8.71 4.02
N LEU A 218 3.78 9.25 3.68
CA LEU A 218 3.87 10.24 2.61
C LEU A 218 3.45 9.67 1.25
N TYR A 219 3.82 8.43 0.95
CA TYR A 219 3.38 7.77 -0.28
C TYR A 219 1.85 7.73 -0.37
N PHE A 220 1.16 7.23 0.66
CA PHE A 220 -0.31 7.16 0.67
C PHE A 220 -0.95 8.55 0.72
N ALA A 221 -0.35 9.53 1.42
CA ALA A 221 -0.79 10.91 1.30
C ALA A 221 -0.79 11.37 -0.16
N GLY A 222 0.32 11.15 -0.86
CA GLY A 222 0.46 11.50 -2.27
C GLY A 222 -0.55 10.78 -3.17
N VAL A 223 -0.78 9.49 -2.95
CA VAL A 223 -1.77 8.69 -3.72
C VAL A 223 -3.18 9.23 -3.51
N PHE A 224 -3.64 9.38 -2.26
CA PHE A 224 -5.00 9.86 -1.96
C PHE A 224 -5.23 11.30 -2.45
N LEU A 225 -4.25 12.18 -2.28
CA LEU A 225 -4.32 13.55 -2.78
C LEU A 225 -4.33 13.60 -4.32
N SER A 226 -3.60 12.71 -5.00
CA SER A 226 -3.64 12.60 -6.46
C SER A 226 -5.02 12.17 -6.96
N ILE A 227 -5.67 11.21 -6.29
CA ILE A 227 -7.05 10.78 -6.61
C ILE A 227 -8.02 11.95 -6.41
N SER A 228 -7.90 12.68 -5.30
CA SER A 228 -8.73 13.86 -5.02
C SER A 228 -8.52 14.95 -6.07
N ALA A 229 -7.28 15.25 -6.44
CA ALA A 229 -6.96 16.26 -7.46
C ALA A 229 -7.51 15.89 -8.84
N ALA A 230 -7.42 14.61 -9.23
CA ALA A 230 -7.93 14.14 -10.52
C ALA A 230 -9.44 14.29 -10.66
N ALA A 231 -10.19 14.29 -9.55
CA ALA A 231 -11.63 14.51 -9.56
C ALA A 231 -12.04 15.96 -9.81
N GLN A 232 -11.11 16.92 -9.75
CA GLN A 232 -11.31 18.36 -10.02
C GLN A 232 -12.52 18.98 -9.29
N THR A 233 -12.81 18.54 -8.08
CA THR A 233 -13.98 19.00 -7.31
C THR A 233 -13.75 20.33 -6.60
N ARG A 234 -12.49 20.80 -6.52
CA ARG A 234 -12.13 22.04 -5.83
C ARG A 234 -11.81 23.14 -6.86
N THR A 235 -12.41 24.30 -6.64
CA THR A 235 -12.18 25.49 -7.48
C THR A 235 -11.12 26.44 -6.91
N THR A 236 -10.77 26.26 -5.63
CA THR A 236 -9.74 27.05 -4.93
C THR A 236 -8.80 26.12 -4.19
N PRO A 237 -7.49 26.48 -4.11
CA PRO A 237 -6.52 25.73 -3.32
C PRO A 237 -6.92 25.62 -1.86
N ASP A 238 -6.63 24.48 -1.23
CA ASP A 238 -6.77 24.33 0.20
C ASP A 238 -5.67 25.09 0.93
N THR A 239 -6.05 25.90 1.92
CA THR A 239 -5.13 26.73 2.73
C THR A 239 -4.94 26.17 4.14
N ASP A 240 -5.58 25.04 4.46
CA ASP A 240 -5.59 24.47 5.80
C ASP A 240 -5.22 22.98 5.77
N LEU A 241 -4.31 22.56 6.66
CA LEU A 241 -3.92 21.16 6.88
C LEU A 241 -4.57 20.53 8.10
N SER A 242 -5.51 21.20 8.75
CA SER A 242 -6.24 20.64 9.90
C SER A 242 -6.98 19.35 9.47
N VAL A 243 -7.05 18.40 10.40
CA VAL A 243 -7.64 17.09 10.16
C VAL A 243 -8.55 16.67 11.31
N PRO A 244 -9.61 15.90 11.05
CA PRO A 244 -10.40 15.29 12.08
C PRO A 244 -9.61 14.22 12.85
N THR A 245 -10.12 13.81 14.00
CA THR A 245 -9.66 12.57 14.66
C THR A 245 -9.98 11.35 13.78
N VAL A 246 -9.25 10.24 13.97
CA VAL A 246 -9.54 8.98 13.26
C VAL A 246 -10.97 8.54 13.47
N GLU A 247 -11.48 8.60 14.72
CA GLU A 247 -12.84 8.24 15.03
C GLU A 247 -13.88 9.11 14.31
N ALA A 248 -13.68 10.43 14.29
CA ALA A 248 -14.56 11.35 13.59
C ALA A 248 -14.55 11.12 12.07
N PHE A 249 -13.40 10.80 11.49
CA PHE A 249 -13.29 10.45 10.08
C PHE A 249 -14.03 9.15 9.79
N ASP A 250 -13.81 8.09 10.57
CA ASP A 250 -14.41 6.78 10.36
C ASP A 250 -15.93 6.85 10.47
N ASN A 251 -16.47 7.62 11.43
CA ASN A 251 -17.91 7.84 11.56
C ASN A 251 -18.49 8.54 10.33
N ARG A 252 -17.91 9.66 9.89
CA ARG A 252 -18.36 10.40 8.70
C ARG A 252 -18.26 9.57 7.41
N ALA A 253 -17.22 8.73 7.28
CA ALA A 253 -17.07 7.84 6.15
C ALA A 253 -18.11 6.72 6.13
N ARG A 254 -18.45 6.17 7.30
CA ARG A 254 -19.48 5.13 7.47
C ARG A 254 -20.87 5.67 7.21
N ASP A 255 -21.15 6.89 7.67
CA ASP A 255 -22.46 7.54 7.50
C ASP A 255 -22.67 8.10 6.09
N GLY A 256 -21.70 7.93 5.18
CA GLY A 256 -21.78 8.40 3.80
C GLY A 256 -21.76 9.94 3.65
N VAL A 257 -21.32 10.65 4.69
CA VAL A 257 -21.28 12.13 4.72
C VAL A 257 -20.17 12.68 3.81
N LEU A 258 -19.10 11.89 3.61
CA LEU A 258 -17.97 12.27 2.76
C LEU A 258 -18.18 11.74 1.34
N SER A 259 -18.13 12.64 0.33
CA SER A 259 -18.03 12.23 -1.08
C SER A 259 -16.71 11.48 -1.31
N GLY A 260 -16.64 10.70 -2.41
CA GLY A 260 -15.40 9.99 -2.74
C GLY A 260 -14.17 10.90 -2.78
N PRO A 261 -14.17 12.00 -3.54
CA PRO A 261 -13.04 12.94 -3.60
C PRO A 261 -12.72 13.61 -2.27
N GLU A 262 -13.72 14.01 -1.49
CA GLU A 262 -13.52 14.62 -0.16
C GLU A 262 -12.95 13.63 0.84
N LYS A 263 -13.42 12.37 0.78
CA LYS A 263 -12.85 11.28 1.60
C LYS A 263 -11.36 11.12 1.32
N PHE A 264 -10.95 11.05 0.05
CA PHE A 264 -9.54 10.93 -0.32
C PHE A 264 -8.74 12.17 0.05
N HIS A 265 -9.30 13.38 -0.11
CA HIS A 265 -8.64 14.61 0.30
C HIS A 265 -8.36 14.62 1.81
N THR A 266 -9.38 14.33 2.62
CA THR A 266 -9.26 14.28 4.08
C THR A 266 -8.28 13.21 4.51
N LEU A 267 -8.38 12.01 3.93
CA LEU A 267 -7.47 10.91 4.23
C LEU A 267 -6.03 11.26 3.90
N GLY A 268 -5.76 11.87 2.75
CA GLY A 268 -4.44 12.35 2.37
C GLY A 268 -3.88 13.36 3.38
N LYS A 269 -4.68 14.33 3.84
CA LYS A 269 -4.27 15.28 4.90
C LYS A 269 -3.97 14.57 6.22
N MET A 270 -4.76 13.55 6.60
CA MET A 270 -4.51 12.77 7.82
C MET A 270 -3.18 12.01 7.76
N PHE A 271 -2.81 11.51 6.59
CA PHE A 271 -1.51 10.90 6.36
C PHE A 271 -0.37 11.93 6.41
N LEU A 272 -0.57 13.15 5.89
CA LEU A 272 0.39 14.26 6.04
C LEU A 272 0.62 14.60 7.52
N ALA A 273 -0.46 14.76 8.28
CA ALA A 273 -0.38 15.04 9.71
C ALA A 273 0.35 13.92 10.47
N SER A 274 0.03 12.67 10.16
CA SER A 274 0.65 11.50 10.76
C SER A 274 2.15 11.37 10.42
N PHE A 275 2.57 11.77 9.22
CA PHE A 275 3.98 11.82 8.86
C PHE A 275 4.79 12.72 9.81
N LEU A 276 4.28 13.89 10.15
CA LEU A 276 4.97 14.84 11.02
C LEU A 276 4.89 14.48 12.50
N SER A 277 3.78 13.90 12.95
CA SER A 277 3.52 13.64 14.37
C SER A 277 3.80 12.21 14.82
N GLY A 278 3.91 11.27 13.88
CA GLY A 278 3.95 9.83 14.19
C GLY A 278 2.62 9.27 14.70
N SER A 279 1.54 10.06 14.72
CA SER A 279 0.21 9.62 15.18
C SER A 279 -0.38 8.49 14.34
N ALA A 280 -1.37 7.80 14.88
CA ALA A 280 -2.10 6.76 14.15
C ALA A 280 -2.79 7.33 12.89
N VAL A 281 -2.87 6.53 11.85
CA VAL A 281 -3.65 6.81 10.64
C VAL A 281 -4.96 6.00 10.67
N PRO A 282 -6.00 6.45 9.96
CA PRO A 282 -7.18 5.63 9.75
C PRO A 282 -6.80 4.31 9.07
N ARG A 283 -7.51 3.25 9.39
CA ARG A 283 -7.38 2.00 8.64
C ARG A 283 -7.76 2.24 7.19
N PHE A 284 -6.99 1.70 6.27
CA PHE A 284 -7.19 1.91 4.84
C PHE A 284 -7.08 0.60 4.07
N GLY A 285 -7.62 0.59 2.85
CA GLY A 285 -7.61 -0.59 1.99
C GLY A 285 -8.63 -1.66 2.36
N ALA A 286 -9.33 -1.58 3.48
CA ALA A 286 -10.44 -2.49 3.73
C ALA A 286 -11.51 -2.25 2.66
N ALA A 287 -11.83 -3.29 1.88
CA ALA A 287 -13.07 -3.27 1.12
C ALA A 287 -14.19 -3.01 2.12
N THR A 288 -14.97 -1.98 1.89
CA THR A 288 -16.23 -1.77 2.61
C THR A 288 -17.08 -3.01 2.35
N SER A 289 -17.04 -3.93 3.30
CA SER A 289 -17.94 -5.09 3.35
C SER A 289 -19.33 -4.66 3.67
#